data_b90aac9b07c2b12c1a101f0916cbf69c
#
_entry.id   b90aac9b07c2b12c1a101f0916cbf69c
#
_cell.length_a   1.000
_cell.length_b   1.000
_cell.length_c   1.000
_cell.angle_alpha   90.00
_cell.angle_beta   90.00
_cell.angle_gamma   90.00
#
_symmetry.space_group_name_H-M   'P 1'
#
loop_
_entity.id
_entity.type
_entity.pdbx_description
1 polymer ?
#
loop_
_entity_poly.entity_id
_entity_poly.type
_entity_poly.pdbx_seq_one_letter_code
_entity_poly.pdbx_strand_id
1 'polypeptide(L)'
;MAILSLDIRIDDSIKYIRNNLKDTEWDAGIKPEIGLILGSGLGILAEEIEDRVAVPYGNIPHFPVTTIEGHKGMLILGKLSGKYVICMQGRFHYYEGYNMYQITYPVRVMKRLGISKLIVTNSAGGINTSFSPGDLMLIEDHINLMGINPLIGKNIDSF
;
A
#
# COMPACT_ATOMS: atom_id res chain seq x y z
N MET A 1 20.33 -20.43 -7.04
CA MET A 1 19.08 -19.90 -7.62
C MET A 1 19.29 -18.45 -7.99
N ALA A 2 19.08 -18.05 -9.23
CA ALA A 2 19.20 -16.65 -9.62
C ALA A 2 18.10 -15.83 -8.92
N ILE A 3 18.49 -14.72 -8.27
CA ILE A 3 17.52 -13.80 -7.66
C ILE A 3 16.78 -13.11 -8.82
N LEU A 4 15.47 -13.27 -8.90
CA LEU A 4 14.63 -12.58 -9.88
C LEU A 4 14.81 -11.06 -9.76
N SER A 5 14.87 -10.37 -10.89
CA SER A 5 14.94 -8.91 -10.89
C SER A 5 13.67 -8.33 -10.24
N LEU A 6 13.77 -7.08 -9.74
CA LEU A 6 12.63 -6.40 -9.13
C LEU A 6 11.47 -6.25 -10.12
N ASP A 7 11.75 -5.93 -11.38
CA ASP A 7 10.74 -5.79 -12.43
C ASP A 7 9.96 -7.08 -12.66
N ILE A 8 10.65 -8.23 -12.78
CA ILE A 8 10.00 -9.54 -12.95
C ILE A 8 9.06 -9.82 -11.77
N ARG A 9 9.52 -9.58 -10.54
CA ARG A 9 8.67 -9.80 -9.36
C ARG A 9 7.43 -8.92 -9.36
N ILE A 10 7.57 -7.65 -9.75
CA ILE A 10 6.45 -6.72 -9.84
C ILE A 10 5.46 -7.17 -10.92
N ASP A 11 5.96 -7.59 -12.07
CA ASP A 11 5.12 -8.06 -13.17
C ASP A 11 4.34 -9.33 -12.78
N ASP A 12 4.95 -10.24 -12.01
CA ASP A 12 4.27 -11.43 -11.45
C ASP A 12 3.11 -11.01 -10.52
N SER A 13 3.36 -10.06 -9.62
CA SER A 13 2.34 -9.54 -8.71
C SER A 13 1.20 -8.88 -9.48
N ILE A 14 1.51 -8.05 -10.47
CA ILE A 14 0.50 -7.36 -11.30
C ILE A 14 -0.32 -8.35 -12.09
N LYS A 15 0.31 -9.35 -12.70
CA LYS A 15 -0.39 -10.41 -13.44
C LYS A 15 -1.39 -11.12 -12.54
N TYR A 16 -0.99 -11.45 -11.31
CA TYR A 16 -1.88 -12.08 -10.33
C TYR A 16 -3.05 -11.16 -9.97
N ILE A 17 -2.78 -9.90 -9.63
CA ILE A 17 -3.81 -8.92 -9.29
C ILE A 17 -4.79 -8.76 -10.46
N ARG A 18 -4.30 -8.54 -11.67
CA ARG A 18 -5.16 -8.40 -12.86
C ARG A 18 -6.02 -9.62 -13.14
N ASN A 19 -5.52 -10.82 -12.88
CA ASN A 19 -6.31 -12.03 -13.02
C ASN A 19 -7.50 -12.08 -12.05
N ASN A 20 -7.38 -11.45 -10.87
CA ASN A 20 -8.48 -11.33 -9.91
C ASN A 20 -9.46 -10.19 -10.26
N LEU A 21 -9.12 -9.35 -11.23
CA LEU A 21 -9.96 -8.26 -11.71
C LEU A 21 -10.77 -8.63 -12.97
N LYS A 22 -10.57 -9.83 -13.53
CA LYS A 22 -11.34 -10.30 -14.68
C LYS A 22 -12.83 -10.35 -14.36
N ASP A 23 -13.63 -10.10 -15.37
CA ASP A 23 -15.10 -10.05 -15.26
C ASP A 23 -15.63 -8.95 -14.31
N THR A 24 -14.78 -7.99 -13.95
CA THR A 24 -15.15 -6.78 -13.22
C THR A 24 -15.01 -5.54 -14.11
N GLU A 25 -15.46 -4.38 -13.65
CA GLU A 25 -15.25 -3.12 -14.38
C GLU A 25 -13.76 -2.79 -14.62
N TRP A 26 -12.86 -3.33 -13.79
CA TRP A 26 -11.41 -3.17 -13.92
C TRP A 26 -10.82 -3.87 -15.15
N ASP A 27 -11.49 -4.89 -15.68
CA ASP A 27 -11.04 -5.61 -16.88
C ASP A 27 -11.05 -4.70 -18.13
N ALA A 28 -11.86 -3.64 -18.11
CA ALA A 28 -11.90 -2.60 -19.15
C ALA A 28 -10.64 -1.69 -19.17
N GLY A 29 -9.62 -1.97 -18.36
CA GLY A 29 -8.37 -1.23 -18.35
C GLY A 29 -8.38 0.03 -17.48
N ILE A 30 -9.30 0.11 -16.53
CA ILE A 30 -9.34 1.20 -15.55
C ILE A 30 -8.02 1.28 -14.80
N LYS A 31 -7.49 2.51 -14.67
CA LYS A 31 -6.29 2.78 -13.90
C LYS A 31 -6.67 3.52 -12.62
N PRO A 32 -6.28 2.98 -11.45
CA PRO A 32 -6.45 3.72 -10.19
C PRO A 32 -5.60 4.98 -10.20
N GLU A 33 -6.12 6.05 -9.64
CA GLU A 33 -5.37 7.31 -9.49
C GLU A 33 -4.69 7.40 -8.13
N ILE A 34 -5.33 6.85 -7.11
CA ILE A 34 -4.96 7.05 -5.71
C ILE A 34 -4.62 5.71 -5.05
N GLY A 35 -3.46 5.64 -4.41
CA GLY A 35 -3.10 4.59 -3.45
C GLY A 35 -3.39 5.05 -2.03
N LEU A 36 -3.97 4.16 -1.23
CA LEU A 36 -4.23 4.39 0.19
C LEU A 36 -3.49 3.35 1.02
N ILE A 37 -2.75 3.79 2.03
CA ILE A 37 -2.19 2.88 3.05
C ILE A 37 -2.84 3.24 4.38
N LEU A 38 -3.75 2.38 4.83
CA LEU A 38 -4.53 2.62 6.04
C LEU A 38 -3.73 2.18 7.28
N GLY A 39 -3.59 3.12 8.20
CA GLY A 39 -3.00 2.88 9.52
C GLY A 39 -4.03 2.39 10.54
N SER A 40 -3.57 2.21 11.78
CA SER A 40 -4.39 1.77 12.91
C SER A 40 -5.60 2.69 13.11
N GLY A 41 -6.77 2.09 13.29
CA GLY A 41 -8.03 2.79 13.50
C GLY A 41 -8.78 3.17 12.20
N LEU A 42 -8.13 3.22 11.04
CA LEU A 42 -8.76 3.60 9.78
C LEU A 42 -9.13 2.42 8.86
N GLY A 43 -8.95 1.18 9.34
CA GLY A 43 -9.32 -0.02 8.57
C GLY A 43 -10.78 -0.07 8.14
N ILE A 44 -11.67 0.62 8.87
CA ILE A 44 -13.09 0.74 8.52
C ILE A 44 -13.31 1.48 7.20
N LEU A 45 -12.44 2.42 6.83
CA LEU A 45 -12.56 3.14 5.57
C LEU A 45 -12.49 2.20 4.35
N ALA A 46 -11.83 1.06 4.50
CA ALA A 46 -11.79 0.05 3.44
C ALA A 46 -13.14 -0.62 3.19
N GLU A 47 -14.07 -0.58 4.15
CA GLU A 47 -15.42 -1.12 4.00
C GLU A 47 -16.33 -0.15 3.21
N GLU A 48 -15.98 1.14 3.15
CA GLU A 48 -16.68 2.16 2.37
C GLU A 48 -16.29 2.13 0.87
N ILE A 49 -15.34 1.28 0.49
CA ILE A 49 -14.94 1.13 -0.92
C ILE A 49 -16.03 0.33 -1.63
N GLU A 50 -16.65 0.96 -2.63
CA GLU A 50 -17.70 0.40 -3.49
C GLU A 50 -17.09 -0.48 -4.59
N ASP A 51 -17.85 -1.44 -5.11
CA ASP A 51 -17.47 -2.35 -6.20
C ASP A 51 -16.09 -3.00 -5.97
N ARG A 52 -15.82 -3.34 -4.72
CA ARG A 52 -14.50 -3.74 -4.25
C ARG A 52 -14.10 -5.14 -4.68
N VAL A 53 -12.88 -5.28 -5.15
CA VAL A 53 -12.17 -6.55 -5.29
C VAL A 53 -11.08 -6.60 -4.23
N ALA A 54 -11.15 -7.59 -3.34
CA ALA A 54 -10.22 -7.76 -2.23
C ALA A 54 -9.30 -8.96 -2.50
N VAL A 55 -7.99 -8.73 -2.50
CA VAL A 55 -6.97 -9.74 -2.74
C VAL A 55 -6.10 -9.89 -1.50
N PRO A 56 -6.06 -11.06 -0.83
CA PRO A 56 -5.19 -11.30 0.32
C PRO A 56 -3.72 -11.12 -0.05
N TYR A 57 -2.92 -10.44 0.79
CA TYR A 57 -1.49 -10.25 0.54
C TYR A 57 -0.75 -11.57 0.35
N GLY A 58 -1.08 -12.58 1.15
CA GLY A 58 -0.44 -13.89 1.08
C GLY A 58 -0.66 -14.64 -0.25
N ASN A 59 -1.65 -14.23 -1.04
CA ASN A 59 -1.92 -14.80 -2.36
C ASN A 59 -1.18 -14.04 -3.48
N ILE A 60 -0.75 -12.81 -3.24
CA ILE A 60 -0.03 -12.01 -4.24
C ILE A 60 1.44 -12.43 -4.24
N PRO A 61 1.98 -12.91 -5.36
CA PRO A 61 3.39 -13.28 -5.44
C PRO A 61 4.30 -12.17 -4.94
N HIS A 62 5.32 -12.52 -4.15
CA HIS A 62 6.35 -11.63 -3.63
C HIS A 62 5.90 -10.57 -2.61
N PHE A 63 4.61 -10.48 -2.30
CA PHE A 63 4.14 -9.62 -1.20
C PHE A 63 4.60 -10.16 0.15
N PRO A 64 4.96 -9.30 1.10
CA PRO A 64 5.07 -9.73 2.49
C PRO A 64 3.69 -10.08 3.06
N VAL A 65 3.68 -10.81 4.16
CA VAL A 65 2.44 -11.18 4.85
C VAL A 65 2.42 -10.46 6.21
N THR A 66 1.33 -9.76 6.52
CA THR A 66 1.22 -9.10 7.83
C THR A 66 1.17 -10.14 8.96
N THR A 67 1.93 -9.89 10.02
CA THR A 67 1.98 -10.72 11.22
C THR A 67 1.24 -10.08 12.40
N ILE A 68 0.75 -8.85 12.23
CA ILE A 68 0.11 -8.08 13.29
C ILE A 68 -1.37 -8.42 13.37
N GLU A 69 -1.80 -8.80 14.56
CA GLU A 69 -3.21 -9.01 14.87
C GLU A 69 -4.02 -7.72 14.63
N GLY A 70 -5.20 -7.85 13.99
CA GLY A 70 -6.05 -6.71 13.61
C GLY A 70 -5.76 -6.12 12.23
N HIS A 71 -4.68 -6.52 11.56
CA HIS A 71 -4.46 -6.17 10.15
C HIS A 71 -5.08 -7.24 9.24
N LYS A 72 -6.10 -6.89 8.46
CA LYS A 72 -6.76 -7.85 7.57
C LYS A 72 -5.87 -8.37 6.45
N GLY A 73 -4.80 -7.65 6.11
CA GLY A 73 -3.81 -8.09 5.11
C GLY A 73 -4.39 -8.20 3.70
N MET A 74 -5.18 -7.21 3.28
CA MET A 74 -5.87 -7.19 2.00
C MET A 74 -5.44 -6.01 1.14
N LEU A 75 -5.22 -6.26 -0.14
CA LEU A 75 -5.17 -5.24 -1.18
C LEU A 75 -6.57 -5.13 -1.79
N ILE A 76 -7.16 -3.94 -1.69
CA ILE A 76 -8.52 -3.69 -2.13
C ILE A 76 -8.50 -2.70 -3.28
N LEU A 77 -9.15 -3.04 -4.37
CA LEU A 77 -9.38 -2.17 -5.51
C LEU A 77 -10.87 -1.88 -5.59
N GLY A 78 -11.25 -0.63 -5.84
CA GLY A 78 -12.65 -0.22 -5.91
C GLY A 78 -12.81 1.28 -6.05
N LYS A 79 -14.00 1.77 -5.76
CA LYS A 79 -14.32 3.20 -5.77
C LYS A 79 -14.49 3.74 -4.37
N LEU A 80 -13.88 4.88 -4.10
CA LEU A 80 -14.09 5.63 -2.86
C LEU A 80 -14.39 7.08 -3.25
N SER A 81 -15.57 7.59 -2.84
CA SER A 81 -16.04 8.92 -3.21
C SER A 81 -15.93 9.19 -4.72
N GLY A 82 -16.33 8.23 -5.55
CA GLY A 82 -16.31 8.30 -7.00
C GLY A 82 -14.94 8.25 -7.66
N LYS A 83 -13.87 7.96 -6.91
CA LYS A 83 -12.49 7.81 -7.43
C LYS A 83 -12.04 6.35 -7.36
N TYR A 84 -11.36 5.89 -8.42
CA TYR A 84 -10.75 4.56 -8.40
C TYR A 84 -9.50 4.55 -7.53
N VAL A 85 -9.49 3.68 -6.55
CA VAL A 85 -8.44 3.58 -5.54
C VAL A 85 -7.85 2.18 -5.47
N ILE A 86 -6.59 2.09 -5.04
CA ILE A 86 -5.99 0.87 -4.49
C ILE A 86 -5.73 1.12 -3.02
N CYS A 87 -6.29 0.30 -2.16
CA CYS A 87 -6.21 0.44 -0.72
C CYS A 87 -5.50 -0.75 -0.09
N MET A 88 -4.49 -0.48 0.71
CA MET A 88 -3.86 -1.44 1.61
C MET A 88 -4.61 -1.42 2.95
N GLN A 89 -5.44 -2.44 3.21
CA GLN A 89 -6.09 -2.66 4.50
C GLN A 89 -5.14 -3.41 5.43
N GLY A 90 -4.33 -2.65 6.13
CA GLY A 90 -3.16 -3.10 6.87
C GLY A 90 -1.87 -2.80 6.12
N ARG A 91 -0.78 -2.70 6.85
CA ARG A 91 0.55 -2.36 6.32
C ARG A 91 1.63 -3.21 6.98
N PHE A 92 2.85 -3.15 6.42
CA PHE A 92 4.03 -3.83 6.93
C PHE A 92 4.88 -2.84 7.71
N HIS A 93 5.50 -3.31 8.81
CA HIS A 93 6.34 -2.48 9.63
C HIS A 93 7.76 -3.06 9.70
N TYR A 94 8.74 -2.17 9.85
CA TYR A 94 10.14 -2.57 9.97
C TYR A 94 10.39 -3.43 11.21
N TYR A 95 9.68 -3.15 12.31
CA TYR A 95 9.81 -3.93 13.54
C TYR A 95 9.24 -5.36 13.46
N GLU A 96 8.50 -5.70 12.40
CA GLU A 96 8.07 -7.07 12.12
C GLU A 96 9.21 -7.95 11.57
N GLY A 97 10.41 -7.38 11.37
CA GLY A 97 11.58 -8.08 10.81
C GLY A 97 11.70 -7.97 9.29
N TYR A 98 10.83 -7.25 8.63
CA TYR A 98 10.93 -6.99 7.20
C TYR A 98 12.00 -5.94 6.90
N ASN A 99 12.75 -6.16 5.84
CA ASN A 99 13.66 -5.13 5.33
C ASN A 99 12.90 -4.05 4.53
N MET A 100 13.57 -2.93 4.27
CA MET A 100 12.97 -1.78 3.59
C MET A 100 12.45 -2.08 2.18
N TYR A 101 13.12 -2.99 1.46
CA TYR A 101 12.66 -3.41 0.12
C TYR A 101 11.32 -4.15 0.18
N GLN A 102 11.14 -5.00 1.21
CA GLN A 102 9.88 -5.73 1.41
C GLN A 102 8.75 -4.78 1.79
N ILE A 103 9.01 -3.83 2.72
CA ILE A 103 7.99 -2.88 3.19
C ILE A 103 7.51 -1.96 2.06
N THR A 104 8.43 -1.51 1.20
CA THR A 104 8.12 -0.59 0.10
C THR A 104 7.69 -1.28 -1.18
N TYR A 105 7.79 -2.61 -1.25
CA TYR A 105 7.42 -3.40 -2.43
C TYR A 105 5.98 -3.17 -2.89
N PRO A 106 4.95 -3.16 -2.00
CA PRO A 106 3.57 -2.89 -2.40
C PRO A 106 3.38 -1.51 -3.03
N VAL A 107 4.11 -0.50 -2.56
CA VAL A 107 4.06 0.86 -3.15
C VAL A 107 4.52 0.84 -4.60
N ARG A 108 5.57 0.08 -4.91
CA ARG A 108 6.07 -0.08 -6.29
C ARG A 108 5.06 -0.81 -7.18
N VAL A 109 4.40 -1.83 -6.64
CA VAL A 109 3.32 -2.54 -7.37
C VAL A 109 2.15 -1.60 -7.64
N MET A 110 1.70 -0.83 -6.65
CA MET A 110 0.64 0.17 -6.83
C MET A 110 1.01 1.23 -7.85
N LYS A 111 2.26 1.72 -7.84
CA LYS A 111 2.77 2.67 -8.83
C LYS A 111 2.68 2.08 -10.24
N ARG A 112 3.13 0.85 -10.43
CA ARG A 112 3.09 0.16 -11.73
C ARG A 112 1.65 -0.15 -12.18
N LEU A 113 0.70 -0.31 -11.25
CA LEU A 113 -0.74 -0.43 -11.55
C LEU A 113 -1.36 0.90 -11.99
N GLY A 114 -0.72 2.04 -11.71
CA GLY A 114 -1.12 3.32 -12.29
C GLY A 114 -1.36 4.46 -11.31
N ILE A 115 -1.19 4.27 -9.99
CA ILE A 115 -1.41 5.37 -9.05
C ILE A 115 -0.44 6.53 -9.34
N SER A 116 -0.95 7.74 -9.21
CA SER A 116 -0.17 8.99 -9.29
C SER A 116 -0.07 9.70 -7.94
N LYS A 117 -0.96 9.37 -7.01
CA LYS A 117 -1.02 9.93 -5.67
C LYS A 117 -1.02 8.80 -4.64
N LEU A 118 -0.30 9.00 -3.54
CA LEU A 118 -0.27 8.06 -2.42
C LEU A 118 -0.65 8.81 -1.13
N ILE A 119 -1.64 8.29 -0.43
CA ILE A 119 -2.05 8.77 0.89
C ILE A 119 -1.66 7.70 1.91
N VAL A 120 -0.83 8.08 2.86
CA VAL A 120 -0.39 7.21 3.95
C VAL A 120 -0.93 7.76 5.25
N THR A 121 -1.60 6.93 6.03
CA THR A 121 -2.17 7.34 7.32
C THR A 121 -1.52 6.60 8.47
N ASN A 122 -1.36 7.27 9.60
CA ASN A 122 -0.90 6.68 10.85
C ASN A 122 -1.49 7.41 12.04
N SER A 123 -1.62 6.72 13.16
CA SER A 123 -1.85 7.36 14.46
C SER A 123 -0.52 7.83 15.04
N ALA A 124 -0.54 8.93 15.78
CA ALA A 124 0.60 9.45 16.51
C ALA A 124 0.15 10.20 17.77
N GLY A 125 1.04 10.27 18.77
CA GLY A 125 0.85 11.16 19.92
C GLY A 125 1.05 12.62 19.51
N GLY A 126 0.12 13.49 19.90
CA GLY A 126 0.24 14.93 19.68
C GLY A 126 1.12 15.58 20.76
N ILE A 127 2.16 16.30 20.34
CA ILE A 127 3.00 17.12 21.25
C ILE A 127 2.41 18.52 21.40
N ASN A 128 1.81 19.06 20.33
CA ASN A 128 1.17 20.36 20.36
C ASN A 128 -0.10 20.31 21.22
N THR A 129 -0.16 21.14 22.26
CA THR A 129 -1.26 21.17 23.22
C THR A 129 -2.59 21.70 22.66
N SER A 130 -2.58 22.25 21.43
CA SER A 130 -3.81 22.64 20.73
C SER A 130 -4.51 21.46 20.04
N PHE A 131 -3.86 20.30 19.93
CA PHE A 131 -4.45 19.11 19.34
C PHE A 131 -5.31 18.34 20.33
N SER A 132 -6.42 17.83 19.85
CA SER A 132 -7.32 16.94 20.57
C SER A 132 -7.30 15.52 19.96
N PRO A 133 -7.60 14.47 20.74
CA PRO A 133 -7.77 13.13 20.18
C PRO A 133 -8.82 13.12 19.06
N GLY A 134 -8.44 12.57 17.91
CA GLY A 134 -9.28 12.52 16.71
C GLY A 134 -8.99 13.62 15.68
N ASP A 135 -8.14 14.58 16.01
CA ASP A 135 -7.72 15.59 15.03
C ASP A 135 -6.93 14.95 13.88
N LEU A 136 -7.16 15.47 12.67
CA LEU A 136 -6.38 15.12 11.49
C LEU A 136 -5.29 16.16 11.28
N MET A 137 -4.04 15.69 11.25
CA MET A 137 -2.88 16.53 11.00
C MET A 137 -2.24 16.13 9.67
N LEU A 138 -2.07 17.09 8.77
CA LEU A 138 -1.31 16.89 7.55
C LEU A 138 0.18 17.03 7.84
N ILE A 139 0.94 15.98 7.54
CA ILE A 139 2.39 15.98 7.68
C ILE A 139 3.01 16.81 6.55
N GLU A 140 3.75 17.85 6.88
CA GLU A 140 4.44 18.70 5.92
C GLU A 140 5.83 18.14 5.60
N ASP A 141 6.55 17.64 6.61
CA ASP A 141 7.91 17.11 6.44
C ASP A 141 8.23 16.04 7.50
N HIS A 142 9.37 15.37 7.34
CA HIS A 142 9.85 14.29 8.21
C HIS A 142 11.32 14.48 8.58
N ILE A 143 11.65 14.12 9.81
CA ILE A 143 13.03 13.89 10.23
C ILE A 143 13.25 12.38 10.30
N ASN A 144 14.08 11.83 9.41
CA ASN A 144 14.39 10.40 9.40
C ASN A 144 15.43 10.05 10.46
N LEU A 145 14.97 9.58 11.61
CA LEU A 145 15.82 9.09 12.70
C LEU A 145 16.05 7.58 12.67
N MET A 146 15.54 6.86 11.67
CA MET A 146 15.68 5.39 11.60
C MET A 146 17.08 4.92 11.21
N GLY A 147 17.92 5.80 10.66
CA GLY A 147 19.27 5.45 10.19
C GLY A 147 19.30 4.55 8.94
N ILE A 148 18.15 4.28 8.33
CA ILE A 148 17.99 3.48 7.12
C ILE A 148 17.12 4.20 6.11
N ASN A 149 17.33 3.88 4.81
CA ASN A 149 16.58 4.48 3.73
C ASN A 149 16.37 3.46 2.59
N PRO A 150 15.13 3.22 2.13
CA PRO A 150 14.85 2.29 1.04
C PRO A 150 15.41 2.73 -0.32
N LEU A 151 15.86 3.98 -0.44
CA LEU A 151 16.46 4.53 -1.66
C LEU A 151 17.98 4.34 -1.72
N ILE A 152 18.60 3.74 -0.68
CA ILE A 152 20.02 3.40 -0.74
C ILE A 152 20.22 2.25 -1.72
N GLY A 153 21.10 2.44 -2.70
CA GLY A 153 21.43 1.42 -3.68
C GLY A 153 21.44 1.94 -5.12
N LYS A 154 21.35 1.01 -6.08
CA LYS A 154 21.31 1.35 -7.50
C LYS A 154 20.00 2.10 -7.81
N ASN A 155 20.10 3.21 -8.54
CA ASN A 155 18.92 3.91 -9.04
C ASN A 155 18.08 3.01 -9.97
N ILE A 156 16.76 3.13 -9.87
CA ILE A 156 15.79 2.37 -10.66
C ILE A 156 14.87 3.39 -11.35
N ASP A 157 15.17 3.72 -12.60
CA ASP A 157 14.50 4.78 -13.35
C ASP A 157 13.01 4.47 -13.68
N SER A 158 12.58 3.23 -13.50
CA SER A 158 11.20 2.81 -13.75
C SER A 158 10.21 3.15 -12.62
N PHE A 159 10.71 3.79 -11.53
CA PHE A 159 9.90 4.14 -10.36
C PHE A 159 10.05 5.61 -9.96
#